data_8b323be54b24b9433abd0436bea9a20c
#
_entry.id   8b323be54b24b9433abd0436bea9a20c
#
_cell.length_a   1.000
_cell.length_b   1.000
_cell.length_c   1.000
_cell.angle_alpha   90.00
_cell.angle_beta   90.00
_cell.angle_gamma   90.00
#
_symmetry.space_group_name_H-M   'P 1'
#
loop_
_entity.id
_entity.type
_entity.pdbx_description
1 polymer ?
#
loop_
_entity_poly.entity_id
_entity_poly.type
_entity_poly.pdbx_seq_one_letter_code
_entity_poly.pdbx_strand_id
1 'polypeptide(L)'
;METLRQNFETAYLKYVVEQREIARNITLTEQEAREYYKTHPQEFMKPATVTLREILVSVPTQGTGSQATFNAAIQESAKTKIDAIRARAIAGEDFLKLIAEASDSGTKANDGLIGPVVVDELNPLLAAALEKMKPGDITEPLRTRAGYQIFKLDTRSAAEPEPFEKIRNEIAQKIYMSRRDAEMDKYLNKLRAQALIEWKDENFRKMYEQGSTKAKTGL
;
A
#
# COMPACT_ATOMS: atom_id res chain seq x y z
N MET A 1 -16.85 -16.44 34.82
CA MET A 1 -18.10 -15.64 34.71
C MET A 1 -17.88 -14.21 35.20
N GLU A 2 -17.21 -14.02 36.33
CA GLU A 2 -16.93 -12.69 36.93
C GLU A 2 -16.05 -11.80 36.02
N THR A 3 -15.00 -12.35 35.43
CA THR A 3 -14.11 -11.62 34.50
C THR A 3 -14.84 -11.13 33.24
N LEU A 4 -15.78 -11.94 32.72
CA LEU A 4 -16.58 -11.57 31.53
C LEU A 4 -17.50 -10.40 31.85
N ARG A 5 -18.13 -10.45 33.04
CA ARG A 5 -18.99 -9.36 33.52
C ARG A 5 -18.22 -8.07 33.73
N GLN A 6 -17.05 -8.13 34.37
CA GLN A 6 -16.18 -6.97 34.59
C GLN A 6 -15.71 -6.36 33.27
N ASN A 7 -15.34 -7.19 32.30
CA ASN A 7 -14.94 -6.73 30.97
C ASN A 7 -16.10 -6.02 30.25
N PHE A 8 -17.31 -6.58 30.34
CA PHE A 8 -18.50 -5.97 29.75
C PHE A 8 -18.85 -4.64 30.42
N GLU A 9 -18.86 -4.59 31.77
CA GLU A 9 -19.11 -3.35 32.52
C GLU A 9 -18.08 -2.27 32.15
N THR A 10 -16.80 -2.63 32.07
CA THR A 10 -15.75 -1.68 31.70
C THR A 10 -15.92 -1.17 30.27
N ALA A 11 -16.22 -2.05 29.32
CA ALA A 11 -16.47 -1.67 27.91
C ALA A 11 -17.71 -0.79 27.78
N TYR A 12 -18.78 -1.12 28.51
CA TYR A 12 -20.00 -0.33 28.51
C TYR A 12 -19.79 1.07 29.12
N LEU A 13 -19.09 1.16 30.24
CA LEU A 13 -18.76 2.45 30.87
C LEU A 13 -17.90 3.32 29.95
N LYS A 14 -16.89 2.75 29.30
CA LYS A 14 -16.10 3.45 28.30
C LYS A 14 -16.98 4.00 27.17
N TYR A 15 -17.85 3.18 26.63
CA TYR A 15 -18.79 3.59 25.59
C TYR A 15 -19.70 4.74 26.04
N VAL A 16 -20.29 4.64 27.24
CA VAL A 16 -21.17 5.69 27.78
C VAL A 16 -20.41 7.01 27.97
N VAL A 17 -19.19 6.95 28.51
CA VAL A 17 -18.34 8.14 28.67
C VAL A 17 -17.98 8.73 27.31
N GLU A 18 -17.58 7.91 26.35
CA GLU A 18 -17.25 8.36 25.00
C GLU A 18 -18.44 9.08 24.35
N GLN A 19 -19.64 8.53 24.46
CA GLN A 19 -20.85 9.15 23.90
C GLN A 19 -21.22 10.46 24.60
N ARG A 20 -21.13 10.53 25.92
CA ARG A 20 -21.56 11.69 26.70
C ARG A 20 -20.56 12.83 26.72
N GLU A 21 -19.29 12.51 26.85
CA GLU A 21 -18.25 13.51 27.15
C GLU A 21 -17.44 13.87 25.89
N ILE A 22 -17.39 12.98 24.91
CA ILE A 22 -16.56 13.15 23.71
C ILE A 22 -17.44 13.38 22.47
N ALA A 23 -18.23 12.37 22.06
CA ALA A 23 -18.90 12.36 20.77
C ALA A 23 -19.85 13.54 20.58
N ARG A 24 -20.58 13.95 21.63
CA ARG A 24 -21.53 15.09 21.56
C ARG A 24 -20.83 16.45 21.29
N ASN A 25 -19.54 16.55 21.56
CA ASN A 25 -18.76 17.78 21.34
C ASN A 25 -18.16 17.85 19.93
N ILE A 26 -18.30 16.76 19.16
CA ILE A 26 -17.74 16.66 17.81
C ILE A 26 -18.84 16.99 16.82
N THR A 27 -18.71 18.12 16.17
CA THR A 27 -19.52 18.50 15.02
C THR A 27 -18.64 18.51 13.77
N LEU A 28 -19.21 18.13 12.66
CA LEU A 28 -18.53 18.18 11.35
C LEU A 28 -19.52 18.66 10.30
N THR A 29 -19.11 19.67 9.57
CA THR A 29 -19.88 20.22 8.44
C THR A 29 -19.28 19.70 7.12
N GLU A 30 -20.12 19.69 6.08
CA GLU A 30 -19.62 19.35 4.73
C GLU A 30 -18.57 20.37 4.24
N GLN A 31 -18.68 21.62 4.65
CA GLN A 31 -17.70 22.66 4.30
C GLN A 31 -16.33 22.35 4.87
N GLU A 32 -16.24 21.89 6.11
CA GLU A 32 -14.98 21.46 6.73
C GLU A 32 -14.38 20.24 6.02
N ALA A 33 -15.21 19.26 5.63
CA ALA A 33 -14.73 18.13 4.86
C ALA A 33 -14.18 18.54 3.49
N ARG A 34 -14.83 19.48 2.79
CA ARG A 34 -14.35 20.04 1.52
C ARG A 34 -13.04 20.82 1.69
N GLU A 35 -12.91 21.56 2.78
CA GLU A 35 -11.68 22.30 3.09
C GLU A 35 -10.53 21.35 3.40
N TYR A 36 -10.78 20.31 4.18
CA TYR A 36 -9.79 19.27 4.46
C TYR A 36 -9.30 18.61 3.18
N TYR A 37 -10.21 18.24 2.29
CA TYR A 37 -9.87 17.67 0.98
C TYR A 37 -8.97 18.59 0.14
N LYS A 38 -9.25 19.90 0.13
CA LYS A 38 -8.45 20.88 -0.61
C LYS A 38 -7.07 21.09 -0.02
N THR A 39 -6.95 21.05 1.30
CA THR A 39 -5.69 21.31 2.01
C THR A 39 -4.79 20.08 2.11
N HIS A 40 -5.35 18.87 1.90
CA HIS A 40 -4.62 17.61 1.98
C HIS A 40 -4.74 16.76 0.69
N PRO A 41 -4.46 17.32 -0.50
CA PRO A 41 -4.71 16.63 -1.77
C PRO A 41 -3.92 15.32 -1.89
N GLN A 42 -2.73 15.24 -1.30
CA GLN A 42 -1.87 14.06 -1.36
C GLN A 42 -2.46 12.84 -0.65
N GLU A 43 -3.34 13.05 0.33
CA GLU A 43 -3.96 11.97 1.09
C GLU A 43 -5.06 11.25 0.30
N PHE A 44 -5.54 11.89 -0.76
CA PHE A 44 -6.69 11.43 -1.55
C PHE A 44 -6.33 11.18 -3.02
N MET A 45 -5.04 10.98 -3.30
CA MET A 45 -4.59 10.60 -4.62
C MET A 45 -4.78 9.11 -4.84
N LYS A 46 -5.47 8.75 -5.91
CA LYS A 46 -5.36 7.39 -6.45
C LYS A 46 -3.95 7.20 -6.97
N PRO A 47 -3.28 6.13 -6.60
CA PRO A 47 -1.96 5.86 -7.13
C PRO A 47 -2.01 5.60 -8.65
N ALA A 48 -0.91 5.92 -9.33
CA ALA A 48 -0.74 5.50 -10.71
C ALA A 48 -0.70 3.98 -10.79
N THR A 49 -1.44 3.41 -11.75
CA THR A 49 -1.47 1.96 -11.96
C THR A 49 -1.10 1.61 -13.39
N VAL A 50 -0.60 0.40 -13.57
CA VAL A 50 -0.31 -0.20 -14.88
C VAL A 50 -0.90 -1.60 -14.95
N THR A 51 -1.36 -1.97 -16.15
CA THR A 51 -1.70 -3.34 -16.49
C THR A 51 -0.71 -3.81 -17.55
N LEU A 52 -0.11 -4.96 -17.32
CA LEU A 52 0.95 -5.50 -18.14
C LEU A 52 0.60 -6.91 -18.61
N ARG A 53 1.27 -7.35 -19.67
CA ARG A 53 1.38 -8.76 -20.01
C ARG A 53 2.83 -9.16 -20.05
N GLU A 54 3.12 -10.37 -19.56
CA GLU A 54 4.50 -10.86 -19.52
C GLU A 54 4.70 -12.10 -20.40
N ILE A 55 5.94 -12.21 -20.90
CA ILE A 55 6.50 -13.46 -21.39
C ILE A 55 7.77 -13.73 -20.59
N LEU A 56 7.86 -14.91 -20.00
CA LEU A 56 9.02 -15.40 -19.30
C LEU A 56 9.67 -16.54 -20.11
N VAL A 57 10.97 -16.44 -20.31
CA VAL A 57 11.80 -17.59 -20.70
C VAL A 57 12.63 -17.96 -19.46
N SER A 58 12.31 -19.10 -18.88
CA SER A 58 12.90 -19.54 -17.62
C SER A 58 14.37 -19.96 -17.79
N VAL A 59 15.16 -19.67 -16.76
CA VAL A 59 16.55 -20.15 -16.65
C VAL A 59 16.63 -20.96 -15.37
N PRO A 60 16.66 -22.29 -15.46
CA PRO A 60 16.75 -23.14 -14.28
C PRO A 60 18.05 -22.87 -13.51
N THR A 61 17.94 -22.75 -12.19
CA THR A 61 19.07 -22.64 -11.28
C THR A 61 19.65 -24.01 -11.00
N GLN A 62 20.98 -24.13 -10.97
CA GLN A 62 21.66 -25.33 -10.49
C GLN A 62 22.07 -25.12 -9.03
N GLY A 63 21.71 -26.05 -8.16
CA GLY A 63 21.93 -25.96 -6.71
C GLY A 63 20.78 -25.33 -5.95
N THR A 64 20.89 -25.29 -4.62
CA THR A 64 19.87 -24.78 -3.70
C THR A 64 20.46 -23.69 -2.78
N GLY A 65 19.63 -22.72 -2.39
CA GLY A 65 20.02 -21.63 -1.48
C GLY A 65 21.05 -20.68 -2.05
N SER A 66 21.99 -20.24 -1.22
CA SER A 66 23.03 -19.25 -1.58
C SER A 66 24.08 -19.76 -2.58
N GLN A 67 24.12 -21.05 -2.85
CA GLN A 67 25.02 -21.68 -3.82
C GLN A 67 24.37 -21.91 -5.19
N ALA A 68 23.19 -21.40 -5.42
CA ALA A 68 22.50 -21.49 -6.70
C ALA A 68 23.30 -20.76 -7.79
N THR A 69 23.75 -21.50 -8.80
CA THR A 69 24.48 -20.96 -9.96
C THR A 69 23.66 -21.13 -11.22
N PHE A 70 23.90 -20.24 -12.18
CA PHE A 70 23.29 -20.34 -13.50
C PHE A 70 24.31 -20.87 -14.51
N ASN A 71 23.89 -21.81 -15.35
CA ASN A 71 24.72 -22.26 -16.47
C ASN A 71 24.75 -21.14 -17.54
N ALA A 72 25.95 -20.65 -17.89
CA ALA A 72 26.13 -19.56 -18.84
C ALA A 72 25.55 -19.87 -20.23
N ALA A 73 25.68 -21.10 -20.70
CA ALA A 73 25.13 -21.51 -21.99
C ALA A 73 23.58 -21.50 -21.99
N ILE A 74 22.95 -21.91 -20.87
CA ILE A 74 21.49 -21.86 -20.74
C ILE A 74 21.02 -20.40 -20.65
N GLN A 75 21.75 -19.53 -19.96
CA GLN A 75 21.42 -18.10 -19.90
C GLN A 75 21.49 -17.46 -21.28
N GLU A 76 22.55 -17.73 -22.08
CA GLU A 76 22.70 -17.19 -23.41
C GLU A 76 21.60 -17.70 -24.35
N SER A 77 21.28 -18.98 -24.28
CA SER A 77 20.16 -19.56 -25.04
C SER A 77 18.83 -18.91 -24.69
N ALA A 78 18.55 -18.73 -23.40
CA ALA A 78 17.31 -18.08 -22.93
C ALA A 78 17.23 -16.61 -23.37
N LYS A 79 18.38 -15.91 -23.32
CA LYS A 79 18.47 -14.52 -23.79
C LYS A 79 18.21 -14.44 -25.28
N THR A 80 18.83 -15.28 -26.10
CA THR A 80 18.60 -15.32 -27.55
C THR A 80 17.12 -15.63 -27.86
N LYS A 81 16.51 -16.55 -27.11
CA LYS A 81 15.10 -16.89 -27.28
C LYS A 81 14.17 -15.71 -26.96
N ILE A 82 14.39 -15.01 -25.84
CA ILE A 82 13.54 -13.87 -25.48
C ILE A 82 13.73 -12.69 -26.44
N ASP A 83 14.96 -12.44 -26.92
CA ASP A 83 15.26 -11.42 -27.91
C ASP A 83 14.51 -11.70 -29.23
N ALA A 84 14.50 -12.96 -29.69
CA ALA A 84 13.74 -13.38 -30.87
C ALA A 84 12.23 -13.21 -30.70
N ILE A 85 11.68 -13.56 -29.53
CA ILE A 85 10.26 -13.38 -29.21
C ILE A 85 9.91 -11.88 -29.22
N ARG A 86 10.76 -11.05 -28.60
CA ARG A 86 10.59 -9.60 -28.60
C ARG A 86 10.58 -9.02 -30.02
N ALA A 87 11.52 -9.44 -30.86
CA ALA A 87 11.60 -8.99 -32.25
C ALA A 87 10.30 -9.33 -33.04
N ARG A 88 9.74 -10.52 -32.84
CA ARG A 88 8.45 -10.93 -33.43
C ARG A 88 7.31 -10.03 -32.92
N ALA A 89 7.28 -9.76 -31.62
CA ALA A 89 6.27 -8.92 -31.00
C ALA A 89 6.33 -7.46 -31.50
N ILE A 90 7.54 -6.89 -31.67
CA ILE A 90 7.75 -5.55 -32.24
C ILE A 90 7.39 -5.50 -33.71
N ALA A 91 7.58 -6.61 -34.44
CA ALA A 91 7.15 -6.74 -35.86
C ALA A 91 5.62 -6.82 -36.01
N GLY A 92 4.85 -6.80 -34.89
CA GLY A 92 3.38 -6.76 -34.90
C GLY A 92 2.71 -8.12 -34.75
N GLU A 93 3.46 -9.18 -34.42
CA GLU A 93 2.86 -10.46 -34.12
C GLU A 93 2.02 -10.40 -32.82
N ASP A 94 0.92 -11.13 -32.79
CA ASP A 94 0.00 -11.12 -31.66
C ASP A 94 0.68 -11.61 -30.38
N PHE A 95 0.77 -10.71 -29.39
CA PHE A 95 1.44 -10.98 -28.13
C PHE A 95 0.81 -12.11 -27.32
N LEU A 96 -0.53 -12.31 -27.44
CA LEU A 96 -1.23 -13.44 -26.81
C LEU A 96 -0.81 -14.79 -27.41
N LYS A 97 -0.61 -14.85 -28.73
CA LYS A 97 -0.07 -16.05 -29.38
C LYS A 97 1.36 -16.35 -28.92
N LEU A 98 2.19 -15.31 -28.79
CA LEU A 98 3.56 -15.47 -28.30
C LEU A 98 3.58 -15.95 -26.85
N ILE A 99 2.69 -15.47 -26.00
CA ILE A 99 2.54 -15.97 -24.62
C ILE A 99 2.17 -17.46 -24.64
N ALA A 100 1.16 -17.84 -25.41
CA ALA A 100 0.70 -19.23 -25.49
C ALA A 100 1.77 -20.16 -26.04
N GLU A 101 2.60 -19.70 -27.00
CA GLU A 101 3.67 -20.48 -27.63
C GLU A 101 4.90 -20.61 -26.72
N ALA A 102 5.36 -19.51 -26.15
CA ALA A 102 6.74 -19.41 -25.68
C ALA A 102 6.92 -19.02 -24.20
N SER A 103 5.85 -18.64 -23.48
CA SER A 103 5.99 -18.25 -22.09
C SER A 103 6.05 -19.44 -21.16
N ASP A 104 7.01 -19.40 -20.22
CA ASP A 104 7.16 -20.37 -19.12
C ASP A 104 6.55 -19.82 -17.81
N SER A 105 5.90 -18.65 -17.85
CA SER A 105 5.31 -18.01 -16.65
C SER A 105 4.07 -18.73 -16.16
N GLY A 106 3.85 -18.72 -14.86
CA GLY A 106 2.60 -19.15 -14.23
C GLY A 106 1.39 -18.30 -14.64
N THR A 107 1.61 -17.06 -15.09
CA THR A 107 0.54 -16.18 -15.62
C THR A 107 0.07 -16.56 -17.02
N LYS A 108 0.76 -17.49 -17.69
CA LYS A 108 0.39 -17.98 -19.03
C LYS A 108 -1.07 -18.40 -19.14
N ALA A 109 -1.61 -19.05 -18.10
CA ALA A 109 -3.01 -19.49 -18.06
C ALA A 109 -4.01 -18.31 -18.05
N ASN A 110 -3.54 -17.11 -17.71
CA ASN A 110 -4.31 -15.86 -17.72
C ASN A 110 -3.74 -14.88 -18.77
N ASP A 111 -3.34 -15.38 -19.93
CA ASP A 111 -2.83 -14.58 -21.06
C ASP A 111 -1.65 -13.65 -20.65
N GLY A 112 -0.83 -14.08 -19.70
CA GLY A 112 0.29 -13.32 -19.17
C GLY A 112 -0.09 -12.05 -18.40
N LEU A 113 -1.37 -11.87 -18.05
CA LEU A 113 -1.90 -10.65 -17.46
C LEU A 113 -1.39 -10.43 -16.03
N ILE A 114 -0.90 -9.23 -15.78
CA ILE A 114 -0.45 -8.72 -14.48
C ILE A 114 -1.12 -7.37 -14.21
N GLY A 115 -1.83 -7.27 -13.12
CA GLY A 115 -2.40 -6.01 -12.67
C GLY A 115 -3.93 -5.90 -12.83
N PRO A 116 -4.45 -4.71 -12.56
CA PRO A 116 -3.72 -3.44 -12.33
C PRO A 116 -2.84 -3.46 -11.07
N VAL A 117 -1.59 -3.01 -11.20
CA VAL A 117 -0.60 -2.91 -10.12
C VAL A 117 -0.19 -1.45 -9.92
N VAL A 118 -0.02 -1.03 -8.68
CA VAL A 118 0.47 0.31 -8.34
C VAL A 118 1.92 0.45 -8.81
N VAL A 119 2.24 1.55 -9.49
CA VAL A 119 3.57 1.77 -10.07
C VAL A 119 4.66 1.77 -9.00
N ASP A 120 4.38 2.33 -7.83
CA ASP A 120 5.32 2.43 -6.71
C ASP A 120 5.60 1.08 -6.03
N GLU A 121 4.75 0.07 -6.28
CA GLU A 121 4.93 -1.31 -5.76
C GLU A 121 5.71 -2.21 -6.73
N LEU A 122 6.00 -1.71 -7.93
CA LEU A 122 6.77 -2.47 -8.93
C LEU A 122 8.23 -2.62 -8.53
N ASN A 123 8.84 -3.71 -9.01
CA ASN A 123 10.29 -3.85 -8.94
C ASN A 123 10.97 -2.62 -9.62
N PRO A 124 11.99 -2.01 -8.99
CA PRO A 124 12.65 -0.81 -9.51
C PRO A 124 13.13 -0.92 -10.97
N LEU A 125 13.62 -2.09 -11.38
CA LEU A 125 14.05 -2.34 -12.77
C LEU A 125 12.88 -2.26 -13.74
N LEU A 126 11.74 -2.84 -13.36
CA LEU A 126 10.53 -2.80 -14.18
C LEU A 126 9.92 -1.39 -14.20
N ALA A 127 9.84 -0.72 -13.04
CA ALA A 127 9.37 0.66 -12.95
C ALA A 127 10.17 1.61 -13.86
N ALA A 128 11.50 1.52 -13.83
CA ALA A 128 12.38 2.30 -14.71
C ALA A 128 12.17 1.99 -16.20
N ALA A 129 11.97 0.70 -16.55
CA ALA A 129 11.69 0.32 -17.92
C ALA A 129 10.36 0.89 -18.42
N LEU A 130 9.36 0.93 -17.53
CA LEU A 130 8.01 1.42 -17.88
C LEU A 130 7.90 2.95 -17.92
N GLU A 131 8.83 3.70 -17.34
CA GLU A 131 8.70 5.15 -17.12
C GLU A 131 8.35 5.92 -18.41
N LYS A 132 9.00 5.58 -19.53
CA LYS A 132 8.82 6.25 -20.82
C LYS A 132 7.91 5.51 -21.81
N MET A 133 7.40 4.34 -21.41
CA MET A 133 6.58 3.51 -22.29
C MET A 133 5.15 4.02 -22.39
N LYS A 134 4.57 3.82 -23.57
CA LYS A 134 3.17 4.07 -23.88
C LYS A 134 2.42 2.74 -23.95
N PRO A 135 1.09 2.74 -23.75
CA PRO A 135 0.28 1.56 -24.01
C PRO A 135 0.56 0.98 -25.40
N GLY A 136 0.84 -0.30 -25.45
CA GLY A 136 1.27 -1.05 -26.63
C GLY A 136 2.77 -1.31 -26.72
N ASP A 137 3.61 -0.53 -26.04
CA ASP A 137 5.06 -0.71 -26.05
C ASP A 137 5.50 -2.00 -25.30
N ILE A 138 6.66 -2.52 -25.69
CA ILE A 138 7.26 -3.74 -25.15
C ILE A 138 8.64 -3.41 -24.58
N THR A 139 8.91 -3.84 -23.35
CA THR A 139 10.22 -3.60 -22.69
C THR A 139 11.36 -4.29 -23.41
N GLU A 140 12.59 -3.83 -23.13
CA GLU A 140 13.77 -4.66 -23.32
C GLU A 140 13.70 -5.90 -22.41
N PRO A 141 14.40 -7.00 -22.76
CA PRO A 141 14.46 -8.17 -21.90
C PRO A 141 15.07 -7.84 -20.53
N LEU A 142 14.29 -8.06 -19.48
CA LEU A 142 14.71 -7.87 -18.10
C LEU A 142 15.21 -9.20 -17.52
N ARG A 143 16.40 -9.20 -16.94
CA ARG A 143 16.92 -10.36 -16.24
C ARG A 143 16.37 -10.40 -14.82
N THR A 144 15.70 -11.49 -14.49
CA THR A 144 15.15 -11.76 -13.16
C THR A 144 15.70 -13.07 -12.59
N ARG A 145 15.33 -13.41 -11.36
CA ARG A 145 15.70 -14.70 -10.75
C ARG A 145 15.12 -15.89 -11.51
N ALA A 146 13.94 -15.73 -12.11
CA ALA A 146 13.25 -16.80 -12.84
C ALA A 146 13.82 -17.02 -14.25
N GLY A 147 14.41 -15.99 -14.86
CA GLY A 147 14.88 -16.04 -16.23
C GLY A 147 14.91 -14.65 -16.88
N TYR A 148 14.63 -14.61 -18.16
CA TYR A 148 14.46 -13.38 -18.92
C TYR A 148 12.98 -13.11 -19.16
N GLN A 149 12.56 -11.88 -18.92
CA GLN A 149 11.16 -11.44 -19.08
C GLN A 149 11.09 -10.22 -20.00
N ILE A 150 10.04 -10.18 -20.82
CA ILE A 150 9.58 -8.98 -21.49
C ILE A 150 8.16 -8.68 -21.05
N PHE A 151 7.84 -7.39 -20.98
CA PHE A 151 6.51 -6.92 -20.59
C PHE A 151 5.96 -6.03 -21.70
N LYS A 152 4.70 -6.24 -22.02
CA LYS A 152 3.92 -5.33 -22.84
C LYS A 152 3.04 -4.48 -21.92
N LEU A 153 3.06 -3.18 -22.10
CA LEU A 153 2.19 -2.26 -21.37
C LEU A 153 0.79 -2.25 -22.04
N ASP A 154 -0.21 -2.80 -21.38
CA ASP A 154 -1.59 -2.77 -21.88
C ASP A 154 -2.27 -1.44 -21.58
N THR A 155 -2.26 -1.03 -20.28
CA THR A 155 -2.86 0.24 -19.86
C THR A 155 -2.02 0.91 -18.79
N ARG A 156 -2.16 2.24 -18.71
CA ARG A 156 -1.59 3.08 -17.66
C ARG A 156 -2.63 4.09 -17.21
N SER A 157 -2.90 4.15 -15.92
CA SER A 157 -3.64 5.23 -15.28
C SER A 157 -2.66 6.14 -14.55
N ALA A 158 -2.79 7.43 -14.76
CA ALA A 158 -2.04 8.42 -13.98
C ALA A 158 -2.55 8.48 -12.55
N ALA A 159 -1.71 8.95 -11.64
CA ALA A 159 -2.18 9.35 -10.33
C ALA A 159 -3.14 10.53 -10.48
N GLU A 160 -4.32 10.44 -9.90
CA GLU A 160 -5.34 11.48 -9.96
C GLU A 160 -6.05 11.64 -8.62
N PRO A 161 -6.50 12.85 -8.24
CA PRO A 161 -7.27 13.02 -7.01
C PRO A 161 -8.60 12.27 -7.12
N GLU A 162 -8.94 11.53 -6.09
CA GLU A 162 -10.24 10.86 -6.03
C GLU A 162 -11.34 11.91 -5.85
N PRO A 163 -12.44 11.87 -6.64
CA PRO A 163 -13.50 12.86 -6.54
C PRO A 163 -14.08 12.94 -5.11
N PHE A 164 -14.22 14.15 -4.57
CA PHE A 164 -14.74 14.39 -3.22
C PHE A 164 -16.03 13.63 -2.93
N GLU A 165 -16.95 13.58 -3.88
CA GLU A 165 -18.25 12.92 -3.71
C GLU A 165 -18.15 11.43 -3.44
N LYS A 166 -17.07 10.77 -3.89
CA LYS A 166 -16.83 9.35 -3.64
C LYS A 166 -16.26 9.09 -2.25
N ILE A 167 -15.40 9.98 -1.77
CA ILE A 167 -14.64 9.80 -0.53
C ILE A 167 -15.13 10.69 0.61
N ARG A 168 -16.22 11.44 0.41
CA ARG A 168 -16.78 12.36 1.42
C ARG A 168 -16.94 11.70 2.79
N ASN A 169 -17.45 10.48 2.83
CA ASN A 169 -17.67 9.76 4.08
C ASN A 169 -16.35 9.33 4.74
N GLU A 170 -15.36 8.97 3.94
CA GLU A 170 -14.01 8.63 4.43
C GLU A 170 -13.35 9.86 5.05
N ILE A 171 -13.41 11.01 4.36
CA ILE A 171 -12.90 12.29 4.87
C ILE A 171 -13.61 12.66 6.17
N ALA A 172 -14.93 12.56 6.20
CA ALA A 172 -15.72 12.85 7.39
C ALA A 172 -15.32 11.94 8.57
N GLN A 173 -15.14 10.66 8.32
CA GLN A 173 -14.69 9.71 9.35
C GLN A 173 -13.28 10.02 9.84
N LYS A 174 -12.36 10.37 8.95
CA LYS A 174 -10.98 10.74 9.29
C LYS A 174 -10.94 11.97 10.19
N ILE A 175 -11.67 13.03 9.84
CA ILE A 175 -11.78 14.24 10.66
C ILE A 175 -12.43 13.92 12.01
N TYR A 176 -13.51 13.12 12.00
CA TYR A 176 -14.18 12.71 13.22
C TYR A 176 -13.23 11.96 14.17
N MET A 177 -12.48 10.99 13.66
CA MET A 177 -11.52 10.22 14.47
C MET A 177 -10.43 11.12 15.05
N SER A 178 -9.87 12.04 14.26
CA SER A 178 -8.87 13.00 14.72
C SER A 178 -9.42 13.92 15.84
N ARG A 179 -10.64 14.45 15.67
CA ARG A 179 -11.30 15.26 16.69
C ARG A 179 -11.65 14.46 17.94
N ARG A 180 -12.09 13.21 17.77
CA ARG A 180 -12.39 12.29 18.87
C ARG A 180 -11.15 12.05 19.73
N ASP A 181 -10.02 11.78 19.10
CA ASP A 181 -8.78 11.52 19.80
C ASP A 181 -8.30 12.79 20.56
N ALA A 182 -8.41 13.96 19.92
CA ALA A 182 -8.11 15.23 20.58
C ALA A 182 -9.03 15.55 21.77
N GLU A 183 -10.34 15.31 21.65
CA GLU A 183 -11.28 15.49 22.76
C GLU A 183 -11.08 14.45 23.87
N MET A 184 -10.75 13.21 23.52
CA MET A 184 -10.38 12.17 24.49
C MET A 184 -9.14 12.60 25.31
N ASP A 185 -8.10 13.10 24.65
CA ASP A 185 -6.90 13.58 25.33
C ASP A 185 -7.21 14.77 26.27
N LYS A 186 -8.05 15.71 25.83
CA LYS A 186 -8.51 16.81 26.71
C LYS A 186 -9.26 16.27 27.92
N TYR A 187 -10.19 15.33 27.71
CA TYR A 187 -10.95 14.74 28.79
C TYR A 187 -10.08 13.97 29.77
N LEU A 188 -9.15 13.15 29.28
CA LEU A 188 -8.19 12.44 30.13
C LEU A 188 -7.29 13.40 30.92
N ASN A 189 -6.82 14.47 30.30
CA ASN A 189 -6.02 15.49 30.98
C ASN A 189 -6.82 16.22 32.07
N LYS A 190 -8.11 16.50 31.82
CA LYS A 190 -9.01 17.04 32.82
C LYS A 190 -9.18 16.08 34.02
N LEU A 191 -9.42 14.79 33.75
CA LEU A 191 -9.52 13.78 34.81
C LEU A 191 -8.22 13.65 35.60
N ARG A 192 -7.05 13.64 34.92
CA ARG A 192 -5.73 13.58 35.58
C ARG A 192 -5.50 14.78 36.49
N ALA A 193 -5.92 15.96 36.07
CA ALA A 193 -5.76 17.19 36.90
C ALA A 193 -6.66 17.17 38.17
N GLN A 194 -7.76 16.41 38.12
CA GLN A 194 -8.72 16.29 39.24
C GLN A 194 -8.42 15.07 40.14
N ALA A 195 -7.64 14.11 39.65
CA ALA A 195 -7.33 12.88 40.36
C ALA A 195 -6.21 13.10 41.38
N LEU A 196 -6.40 12.55 42.58
CA LEU A 196 -5.31 12.39 43.57
C LEU A 196 -4.53 11.14 43.17
N ILE A 197 -3.31 11.33 42.63
CA ILE A 197 -2.46 10.22 42.16
C ILE A 197 -1.38 9.96 43.21
N GLU A 198 -1.46 8.83 43.89
CA GLU A 198 -0.42 8.33 44.77
C GLU A 198 0.52 7.39 44.01
N TRP A 199 1.79 7.77 43.97
CA TRP A 199 2.81 6.96 43.30
C TRP A 199 3.45 6.01 44.31
N LYS A 200 3.25 4.70 44.10
CA LYS A 200 3.91 3.68 44.94
C LYS A 200 5.35 3.39 44.55
N ASP A 201 5.76 3.82 43.36
CA ASP A 201 7.11 3.64 42.81
C ASP A 201 7.52 4.91 42.07
N GLU A 202 8.68 5.46 42.43
CA GLU A 202 9.21 6.70 41.86
C GLU A 202 9.66 6.55 40.40
N ASN A 203 10.04 5.34 39.98
CA ASN A 203 10.40 5.09 38.56
C ASN A 203 9.16 5.16 37.66
N PHE A 204 8.04 4.61 38.10
CA PHE A 204 6.77 4.74 37.37
C PHE A 204 6.31 6.20 37.30
N ARG A 205 6.49 6.98 38.37
CA ARG A 205 6.23 8.42 38.34
C ARG A 205 7.05 9.13 37.26
N LYS A 206 8.37 8.91 37.26
CA LYS A 206 9.26 9.50 36.23
C LYS A 206 8.91 9.11 34.82
N MET A 207 8.60 7.84 34.57
CA MET A 207 8.17 7.36 33.26
C MET A 207 6.87 8.02 32.79
N TYR A 208 5.92 8.18 33.72
CA TYR A 208 4.65 8.85 33.42
C TYR A 208 4.85 10.34 33.09
N GLU A 209 5.62 11.06 33.89
CA GLU A 209 5.94 12.47 33.67
C GLU A 209 6.69 12.70 32.36
N GLN A 210 7.63 11.83 32.00
CA GLN A 210 8.33 11.86 30.71
C GLN A 210 7.40 11.53 29.52
N GLY A 211 6.50 10.56 29.69
CA GLY A 211 5.50 10.21 28.68
C GLY A 211 4.50 11.32 28.42
N SER A 212 4.03 11.99 29.48
CA SER A 212 3.09 13.11 29.35
C SER A 212 3.74 14.38 28.77
N THR A 213 5.05 14.56 28.92
CA THR A 213 5.79 15.69 28.32
C THR A 213 6.00 15.47 26.81
N LYS A 214 6.26 14.22 26.37
CA LYS A 214 6.38 13.89 24.94
C LYS A 214 5.05 14.05 24.18
N ALA A 215 3.92 13.75 24.82
CA ALA A 215 2.61 13.97 24.23
C ALA A 215 2.25 15.45 24.04
N LYS A 216 2.89 16.37 24.78
CA LYS A 216 2.70 17.82 24.66
C LYS A 216 3.60 18.48 23.61
N THR A 217 4.70 17.84 23.20
CA THR A 217 5.70 18.38 22.25
C THR A 217 5.62 17.77 20.86
N GLY A 218 4.69 16.86 20.62
CA GLY A 218 4.44 16.24 19.32
C GLY A 218 3.39 17.01 18.52
N LEU A 219 3.70 18.26 18.18
CA LEU A 219 3.12 19.05 17.10
C LEU A 219 4.19 19.26 16.05
#